data_bc386f710e50a80734eded01190d8402
#
_entry.id   bc386f710e50a80734eded01190d8402
#
_cell.length_a   1.000
_cell.length_b   1.000
_cell.length_c   1.000
_cell.angle_alpha   90.00
_cell.angle_beta   90.00
_cell.angle_gamma   90.00
#
_symmetry.space_group_name_H-M   'P 1'
#
loop_
_entity.id
_entity.type
_entity.pdbx_description
1 polymer ?
#
loop_
_entity_poly.entity_id
_entity_poly.type
_entity_poly.pdbx_seq_one_letter_code
_entity_poly.pdbx_strand_id
1 'polypeptide(L)'
;MRISELKEKKITRRATRDFDADGNRIYDFFEYNLPYTNRFPNIDKQREVAKVIDLVIFFLIFLFLFKQDPALSFLYSIPGVIVTGSITETIRGNTPGKKLFSMKVIDDFGNYPDFFTSLKRNFLCLANFYPSFSEHTSRTVAMGTQTTIRTNMSMYMNNKICKTYIVKESKIKEIRNKLNIKPDGKEQTAH
;
A
#
# COMPACT_ATOMS: atom_id res chain seq x y z
N MET A 1 8.19 17.84 5.48
CA MET A 1 8.22 17.25 4.13
C MET A 1 7.12 16.21 4.02
N ARG A 2 6.50 16.01 2.88
CA ARG A 2 5.38 15.08 2.69
C ARG A 2 5.85 13.85 1.91
N ILE A 3 5.20 12.71 2.10
CA ILE A 3 5.52 11.48 1.34
C ILE A 3 5.28 11.69 -0.15
N SER A 4 4.24 12.44 -0.51
CA SER A 4 3.94 12.81 -1.90
C SER A 4 5.02 13.66 -2.58
N GLU A 5 5.86 14.34 -1.81
CA GLU A 5 6.96 15.20 -2.28
C GLU A 5 8.31 14.46 -2.32
N LEU A 6 8.39 13.26 -1.71
CA LEU A 6 9.61 12.47 -1.68
C LEU A 6 9.99 12.02 -3.08
N LYS A 7 11.25 12.25 -3.42
CA LYS A 7 11.86 11.78 -4.67
C LYS A 7 12.96 10.77 -4.35
N GLU A 8 13.02 9.73 -5.15
CA GLU A 8 14.08 8.72 -5.07
C GLU A 8 14.98 8.86 -6.29
N LYS A 9 16.27 8.97 -6.06
CA LYS A 9 17.27 8.99 -7.13
C LYS A 9 17.45 7.57 -7.66
N LYS A 10 17.16 7.37 -8.92
CA LYS A 10 17.42 6.13 -9.62
C LYS A 10 18.50 6.31 -10.64
N ILE A 11 19.59 5.58 -10.50
CA ILE A 11 20.69 5.56 -11.47
C ILE A 11 20.39 4.42 -12.46
N THR A 12 20.32 4.77 -13.73
CA THR A 12 20.13 3.81 -14.81
C THR A 12 21.33 3.91 -15.76
N ARG A 13 21.92 2.78 -16.10
CA ARG A 13 23.00 2.69 -17.07
C ARG A 13 22.40 2.45 -18.46
N ARG A 14 22.87 3.20 -19.43
CA ARG A 14 22.54 3.03 -20.85
C ARG A 14 23.81 2.73 -21.61
N ALA A 15 23.78 1.68 -22.44
CA ALA A 15 24.88 1.36 -23.30
C ALA A 15 25.06 2.45 -24.37
N THR A 16 26.25 2.99 -24.51
CA THR A 16 26.62 3.86 -25.61
C THR A 16 26.89 3.04 -26.87
N ARG A 17 27.17 3.72 -27.99
CA ARG A 17 27.65 3.06 -29.22
C ARG A 17 29.16 2.85 -29.21
N ASP A 18 29.85 3.42 -28.24
CA ASP A 18 31.30 3.43 -28.17
C ASP A 18 31.83 2.24 -27.36
N PHE A 19 33.04 1.82 -27.70
CA PHE A 19 33.76 0.76 -27.03
C PHE A 19 35.07 1.30 -26.48
N ASP A 20 35.55 0.79 -25.37
CA ASP A 20 36.86 1.11 -24.81
C ASP A 20 37.99 0.43 -25.64
N ALA A 21 39.25 0.72 -25.27
CA ALA A 21 40.43 0.16 -25.97
C ALA A 21 40.49 -1.37 -25.88
N ASP A 22 39.83 -2.00 -24.86
CA ASP A 22 39.77 -3.43 -24.63
C ASP A 22 38.56 -4.09 -25.31
N GLY A 23 37.76 -3.34 -26.05
CA GLY A 23 36.57 -3.82 -26.76
C GLY A 23 35.32 -3.97 -25.90
N ASN A 24 35.33 -3.47 -24.65
CA ASN A 24 34.15 -3.48 -23.78
C ASN A 24 33.27 -2.27 -24.08
N ARG A 25 31.96 -2.48 -23.98
CA ARG A 25 30.99 -1.42 -24.25
C ARG A 25 30.98 -0.38 -23.13
N ILE A 26 31.07 0.90 -23.50
CA ILE A 26 30.99 2.03 -22.58
C ILE A 26 29.52 2.26 -22.19
N TYR A 27 29.27 2.58 -20.92
CA TYR A 27 27.93 2.84 -20.37
C TYR A 27 27.86 4.25 -19.79
N ASP A 28 26.84 5.01 -20.20
CA ASP A 28 26.49 6.28 -19.57
C ASP A 28 25.57 6.05 -18.38
N PHE A 29 25.78 6.81 -17.34
CA PHE A 29 24.95 6.78 -16.12
C PHE A 29 24.06 8.01 -16.09
N PHE A 30 22.75 7.77 -16.04
CA PHE A 30 21.74 8.80 -15.92
C PHE A 30 21.07 8.74 -14.56
N GLU A 31 21.02 9.87 -13.87
CA GLU A 31 20.27 10.02 -12.63
C GLU A 31 18.87 10.56 -12.91
N TYR A 32 17.85 9.85 -12.46
CA TYR A 32 16.46 10.29 -12.55
C TYR A 32 15.90 10.48 -11.14
N ASN A 33 15.23 11.61 -10.92
CA ASN A 33 14.45 11.85 -9.72
C ASN A 33 13.02 11.33 -9.93
N LEU A 34 12.75 10.12 -9.48
CA LEU A 34 11.42 9.52 -9.56
C LEU A 34 10.64 9.81 -8.27
N PRO A 35 9.29 9.93 -8.33
CA PRO A 35 8.49 10.00 -7.13
C PRO A 35 8.68 8.73 -6.29
N TYR A 36 8.84 8.90 -4.99
CA TYR A 36 9.00 7.77 -4.06
C TYR A 36 7.81 6.81 -4.17
N THR A 37 8.07 5.60 -4.54
CA THR A 37 7.03 4.58 -4.73
C THR A 37 7.15 3.52 -3.64
N ASN A 38 6.22 3.55 -2.71
CA ASN A 38 6.12 2.55 -1.65
C ASN A 38 5.34 1.31 -2.10
N ARG A 39 5.60 0.83 -3.31
CA ARG A 39 4.95 -0.36 -3.85
C ARG A 39 5.76 -1.61 -3.52
N PHE A 40 5.10 -2.57 -2.88
CA PHE A 40 5.64 -3.91 -2.70
C PHE A 40 4.94 -4.88 -3.66
N PRO A 41 5.65 -5.88 -4.15
CA PRO A 41 5.01 -6.95 -4.90
C PRO A 41 3.89 -7.58 -4.06
N ASN A 42 2.74 -7.80 -4.68
CA ASN A 42 1.55 -8.41 -4.08
C ASN A 42 0.88 -7.62 -2.92
N ILE A 43 1.21 -6.35 -2.70
CA ILE A 43 0.61 -5.57 -1.63
C ILE A 43 -0.92 -5.48 -1.79
N ASP A 44 -1.41 -5.33 -3.00
CA ASP A 44 -2.85 -5.20 -3.26
C ASP A 44 -3.60 -6.48 -2.90
N LYS A 45 -3.07 -7.65 -3.27
CA LYS A 45 -3.63 -8.96 -2.87
C LYS A 45 -3.62 -9.17 -1.36
N GLN A 46 -2.51 -8.81 -0.68
CA GLN A 46 -2.42 -8.91 0.78
C GLN A 46 -3.43 -8.01 1.48
N ARG A 47 -3.73 -6.83 0.92
CA ARG A 47 -4.74 -5.91 1.44
C ARG A 47 -6.14 -6.47 1.32
N GLU A 48 -6.47 -7.09 0.20
CA GLU A 48 -7.76 -7.74 -0.04
C GLU A 48 -7.96 -8.89 0.95
N VAL A 49 -6.98 -9.77 1.06
CA VAL A 49 -7.02 -10.89 2.01
C VAL A 49 -7.16 -10.37 3.45
N ALA A 50 -6.43 -9.32 3.83
CA ALA A 50 -6.55 -8.71 5.15
C ALA A 50 -7.98 -8.19 5.41
N LYS A 51 -8.63 -7.57 4.41
CA LYS A 51 -10.02 -7.11 4.54
C LYS A 51 -11.01 -8.26 4.65
N VAL A 52 -10.80 -9.34 3.88
CA VAL A 52 -11.63 -10.54 3.97
C VAL A 52 -11.52 -11.17 5.37
N ILE A 53 -10.31 -11.24 5.93
CA ILE A 53 -10.08 -11.73 7.30
C ILE A 53 -10.84 -10.87 8.31
N ASP A 54 -10.72 -9.54 8.22
CA ASP A 54 -11.45 -8.63 9.10
C ASP A 54 -12.97 -8.85 8.97
N LEU A 55 -13.51 -9.01 7.76
CA LEU A 55 -14.92 -9.28 7.51
C LEU A 55 -15.38 -10.60 8.12
N VAL A 56 -14.60 -11.67 7.95
CA VAL A 56 -14.90 -13.00 8.48
C VAL A 56 -14.96 -12.96 10.01
N ILE A 57 -14.03 -12.27 10.67
CA ILE A 57 -14.02 -12.13 12.13
C ILE A 57 -15.34 -11.48 12.59
N PHE A 58 -15.77 -10.38 11.99
CA PHE A 58 -17.02 -9.71 12.36
C PHE A 58 -18.25 -10.54 12.02
N PHE A 59 -18.24 -11.20 10.86
CA PHE A 59 -19.31 -12.12 10.48
C PHE A 59 -19.51 -13.22 11.51
N LEU A 60 -18.43 -13.85 11.97
CA LEU A 60 -18.50 -14.89 13.01
C LEU A 60 -18.99 -14.34 14.36
N ILE A 61 -18.57 -13.12 14.73
CA ILE A 61 -19.05 -12.47 15.95
C ILE A 61 -20.58 -12.27 15.88
N PHE A 62 -21.11 -11.72 14.79
CA PHE A 62 -22.55 -11.50 14.64
C PHE A 62 -23.33 -12.81 14.57
N LEU A 63 -22.79 -13.82 13.88
CA LEU A 63 -23.45 -15.12 13.74
C LEU A 63 -23.52 -15.88 15.07
N PHE A 64 -22.40 -16.01 15.79
CA PHE A 64 -22.32 -16.84 16.98
C PHE A 64 -22.64 -16.12 18.27
N LEU A 65 -22.17 -14.88 18.42
CA LEU A 65 -22.35 -14.12 19.66
C LEU A 65 -23.75 -13.49 19.74
N PHE A 66 -24.19 -12.87 18.64
CA PHE A 66 -25.50 -12.24 18.57
C PHE A 66 -26.61 -13.16 18.04
N LYS A 67 -26.26 -14.39 17.61
CA LYS A 67 -27.21 -15.41 17.10
C LYS A 67 -28.13 -14.86 16.01
N GLN A 68 -27.61 -14.00 15.15
CA GLN A 68 -28.37 -13.42 14.04
C GLN A 68 -28.39 -14.37 12.84
N ASP A 69 -29.36 -14.18 11.97
CA ASP A 69 -29.43 -14.89 10.70
C ASP A 69 -28.14 -14.62 9.87
N PRO A 70 -27.66 -15.61 9.09
CA PRO A 70 -26.43 -15.45 8.29
C PRO A 70 -26.46 -14.24 7.37
N ALA A 71 -27.60 -13.93 6.75
CA ALA A 71 -27.75 -12.79 5.86
C ALA A 71 -27.62 -11.46 6.62
N LEU A 72 -28.27 -11.34 7.78
CA LEU A 72 -28.16 -10.17 8.65
C LEU A 72 -26.77 -10.04 9.25
N SER A 73 -26.16 -11.15 9.66
CA SER A 73 -24.80 -11.18 10.18
C SER A 73 -23.79 -10.63 9.16
N PHE A 74 -23.94 -11.00 7.90
CA PHE A 74 -23.12 -10.47 6.82
C PHE A 74 -23.36 -8.96 6.62
N LEU A 75 -24.60 -8.53 6.62
CA LEU A 75 -24.95 -7.12 6.43
C LEU A 75 -24.39 -6.24 7.55
N TYR A 76 -24.48 -6.67 8.82
CA TYR A 76 -23.94 -5.94 9.97
C TYR A 76 -22.42 -6.00 10.08
N SER A 77 -21.77 -7.03 9.52
CA SER A 77 -20.32 -7.14 9.52
C SER A 77 -19.64 -6.01 8.72
N ILE A 78 -20.27 -5.52 7.66
CA ILE A 78 -19.72 -4.45 6.81
C ILE A 78 -19.51 -3.15 7.60
N PRO A 79 -20.54 -2.52 8.21
CA PRO A 79 -20.34 -1.33 9.02
C PRO A 79 -19.47 -1.60 10.25
N GLY A 80 -19.55 -2.79 10.86
CA GLY A 80 -18.69 -3.21 11.95
C GLY A 80 -17.21 -3.14 11.59
N VAL A 81 -16.81 -3.71 10.46
CA VAL A 81 -15.42 -3.65 9.96
C VAL A 81 -14.99 -2.22 9.64
N ILE A 82 -15.89 -1.39 9.08
CA ILE A 82 -15.56 -0.01 8.74
C ILE A 82 -15.26 0.80 10.00
N VAL A 83 -16.15 0.75 10.99
CA VAL A 83 -16.02 1.56 12.22
C VAL A 83 -14.84 1.09 13.05
N THR A 84 -14.77 -0.21 13.39
CA THR A 84 -13.67 -0.74 14.19
C THR A 84 -12.33 -0.70 13.46
N GLY A 85 -12.32 -0.93 12.14
CA GLY A 85 -11.15 -0.74 11.31
C GLY A 85 -10.64 0.69 11.35
N SER A 86 -11.54 1.68 11.33
CA SER A 86 -11.16 3.10 11.42
C SER A 86 -10.57 3.44 12.79
N ILE A 87 -11.17 2.95 13.88
CA ILE A 87 -10.65 3.15 15.24
C ILE A 87 -9.26 2.52 15.40
N THR A 88 -9.10 1.26 14.98
CA THR A 88 -7.82 0.55 15.12
C THR A 88 -6.72 1.14 14.23
N GLU A 89 -7.06 1.64 13.03
CA GLU A 89 -6.11 2.34 12.17
C GLU A 89 -5.66 3.67 12.79
N THR A 90 -6.56 4.41 13.44
CA THR A 90 -6.18 5.66 14.12
C THR A 90 -5.26 5.41 15.32
N ILE A 91 -5.54 4.38 16.12
CA ILE A 91 -4.78 4.11 17.35
C ILE A 91 -3.46 3.38 17.06
N ARG A 92 -3.50 2.35 16.22
CA ARG A 92 -2.37 1.42 15.98
C ARG A 92 -1.82 1.45 14.56
N GLY A 93 -2.47 2.16 13.65
CA GLY A 93 -2.14 2.18 12.23
C GLY A 93 -2.50 0.90 11.48
N ASN A 94 -3.15 -0.08 12.11
CA ASN A 94 -3.49 -1.34 11.46
C ASN A 94 -4.81 -1.93 11.97
N THR A 95 -5.43 -2.80 11.17
CA THR A 95 -6.53 -3.68 11.57
C THR A 95 -5.97 -5.07 11.91
N PRO A 96 -6.74 -5.96 12.58
CA PRO A 96 -6.33 -7.33 12.83
C PRO A 96 -5.82 -8.06 11.56
N GLY A 97 -6.56 -8.00 10.46
CA GLY A 97 -6.16 -8.59 9.20
C GLY A 97 -4.87 -7.99 8.62
N LYS A 98 -4.69 -6.66 8.71
CA LYS A 98 -3.46 -6.00 8.26
C LYS A 98 -2.25 -6.33 9.13
N LYS A 99 -2.47 -6.56 10.43
CA LYS A 99 -1.42 -6.96 11.37
C LYS A 99 -0.80 -8.30 10.98
N LEU A 100 -1.59 -9.27 10.50
CA LEU A 100 -1.09 -10.57 10.02
C LEU A 100 -0.07 -10.42 8.87
N PHE A 101 -0.23 -9.40 8.05
CA PHE A 101 0.68 -9.13 6.94
C PHE A 101 1.74 -8.06 7.27
N SER A 102 1.88 -7.67 8.55
CA SER A 102 2.81 -6.61 9.00
C SER A 102 2.64 -5.31 8.21
N MET A 103 1.39 -4.95 7.90
CA MET A 103 1.04 -3.73 7.17
C MET A 103 0.51 -2.67 8.12
N LYS A 104 0.95 -1.43 7.90
CA LYS A 104 0.43 -0.25 8.59
C LYS A 104 -0.01 0.83 7.62
N VAL A 105 -0.93 1.64 8.10
CA VAL A 105 -1.45 2.81 7.39
C VAL A 105 -0.81 4.05 7.98
N ILE A 106 -0.29 4.89 7.10
CA ILE A 106 0.28 6.19 7.46
C ILE A 106 -0.32 7.28 6.58
N ASP A 107 -0.37 8.49 7.09
CA ASP A 107 -0.73 9.70 6.36
C ASP A 107 0.44 10.24 5.53
N ASP A 108 0.24 11.36 4.86
CA ASP A 108 1.27 12.01 4.04
C ASP A 108 2.44 12.58 4.87
N PHE A 109 2.28 12.68 6.19
CA PHE A 109 3.31 13.13 7.14
C PHE A 109 4.02 11.98 7.86
N GLY A 110 3.66 10.72 7.62
CA GLY A 110 4.25 9.54 8.27
C GLY A 110 3.65 9.21 9.65
N ASN A 111 2.55 9.88 10.04
CA ASN A 111 1.79 9.60 11.26
C ASN A 111 0.65 8.61 10.97
N TYR A 112 -0.03 8.14 12.01
CA TYR A 112 -1.27 7.38 11.82
C TYR A 112 -2.39 8.35 11.42
N PRO A 113 -3.29 7.93 10.52
CA PRO A 113 -4.35 8.79 10.03
C PRO A 113 -5.38 9.08 11.12
N ASP A 114 -5.99 10.27 11.04
CA ASP A 114 -7.12 10.64 11.90
C ASP A 114 -8.32 9.73 11.66
N PHE A 115 -9.22 9.66 12.65
CA PHE A 115 -10.42 8.83 12.59
C PHE A 115 -11.28 9.12 11.34
N PHE A 116 -11.55 10.38 11.04
CA PHE A 116 -12.36 10.75 9.86
C PHE A 116 -11.67 10.38 8.55
N THR A 117 -10.35 10.53 8.47
CA THR A 117 -9.57 10.13 7.29
C THR A 117 -9.58 8.60 7.12
N SER A 118 -9.43 7.85 8.22
CA SER A 118 -9.55 6.39 8.23
C SER A 118 -10.97 5.92 7.87
N LEU A 119 -12.00 6.59 8.40
CA LEU A 119 -13.40 6.28 8.10
C LEU A 119 -13.69 6.48 6.62
N LYS A 120 -13.35 7.66 6.08
CA LYS A 120 -13.49 7.98 4.65
C LYS A 120 -12.76 6.95 3.78
N ARG A 121 -11.55 6.58 4.16
CA ARG A 121 -10.74 5.59 3.45
C ARG A 121 -11.37 4.20 3.47
N ASN A 122 -11.85 3.74 4.63
CA ASN A 122 -12.49 2.44 4.78
C ASN A 122 -13.83 2.39 4.04
N PHE A 123 -14.56 3.50 3.99
CA PHE A 123 -15.78 3.62 3.19
C PHE A 123 -15.47 3.59 1.68
N LEU A 124 -14.49 4.37 1.22
CA LEU A 124 -14.04 4.35 -0.18
C LEU A 124 -13.50 2.97 -0.61
N CYS A 125 -13.04 2.15 0.34
CA CYS A 125 -12.61 0.79 0.06
C CYS A 125 -13.75 -0.09 -0.46
N LEU A 126 -15.00 0.18 -0.11
CA LEU A 126 -16.17 -0.52 -0.65
C LEU A 126 -16.37 -0.21 -2.15
N ALA A 127 -16.12 1.02 -2.55
CA ALA A 127 -16.21 1.42 -3.95
C ALA A 127 -15.07 0.85 -4.83
N ASN A 128 -13.95 0.48 -4.21
CA ASN A 128 -12.78 -0.10 -4.90
C ASN A 128 -12.84 -1.62 -5.10
N PHE A 129 -13.94 -2.28 -4.75
CA PHE A 129 -14.17 -3.69 -5.13
C PHE A 129 -14.40 -3.88 -6.63
N TYR A 130 -14.33 -2.80 -7.42
CA TYR A 130 -14.41 -2.88 -8.87
C TYR A 130 -13.06 -3.32 -9.44
N PRO A 131 -12.97 -4.51 -10.06
CA PRO A 131 -11.76 -4.93 -10.76
C PRO A 131 -11.55 -4.02 -11.98
N SER A 132 -10.43 -3.31 -12.02
CA SER A 132 -9.99 -2.65 -13.24
C SER A 132 -9.17 -3.64 -14.07
N PHE A 133 -9.61 -3.86 -15.30
CA PHE A 133 -8.90 -4.70 -16.26
C PHE A 133 -7.91 -3.83 -17.03
N SER A 134 -6.63 -4.16 -16.97
CA SER A 134 -5.61 -3.55 -17.81
C SER A 134 -5.07 -4.58 -18.77
N GLU A 135 -5.15 -4.29 -20.06
CA GLU A 135 -4.52 -5.07 -21.10
C GLU A 135 -3.02 -4.75 -21.13
N HIS A 136 -2.21 -5.74 -20.94
CA HIS A 136 -0.77 -5.63 -21.10
C HIS A 136 -0.33 -6.41 -22.32
N THR A 137 0.04 -5.70 -23.36
CA THR A 137 0.53 -6.29 -24.60
C THR A 137 2.05 -6.39 -24.52
N SER A 138 2.58 -7.60 -24.40
CA SER A 138 4.02 -7.83 -24.50
C SER A 138 4.37 -8.31 -25.91
N ARG A 139 5.29 -7.63 -26.56
CA ARG A 139 5.81 -7.98 -27.88
C ARG A 139 7.10 -8.79 -27.68
N THR A 140 7.04 -10.07 -27.88
CA THR A 140 8.24 -10.92 -27.94
C THR A 140 8.56 -11.19 -29.42
N VAL A 141 9.80 -10.92 -29.81
CA VAL A 141 10.27 -11.02 -31.20
C VAL A 141 10.12 -12.45 -31.77
N ALA A 142 10.08 -13.46 -30.90
CA ALA A 142 10.02 -14.87 -31.32
C ALA A 142 8.59 -15.48 -31.34
N MET A 143 7.61 -14.89 -30.63
CA MET A 143 6.28 -15.52 -30.44
C MET A 143 5.09 -14.62 -30.82
N GLY A 144 5.32 -13.47 -31.46
CA GLY A 144 4.24 -12.54 -31.80
C GLY A 144 3.73 -11.75 -30.59
N THR A 145 2.57 -11.13 -30.74
CA THR A 145 1.97 -10.26 -29.73
C THR A 145 1.09 -11.09 -28.78
N GLN A 146 1.51 -11.24 -27.53
CA GLN A 146 0.67 -11.85 -26.49
C GLN A 146 -0.01 -10.74 -25.69
N THR A 147 -1.34 -10.75 -25.66
CA THR A 147 -2.14 -9.86 -24.82
C THR A 147 -2.54 -10.60 -23.56
N THR A 148 -2.01 -10.17 -22.41
CA THR A 148 -2.41 -10.69 -21.10
C THR A 148 -3.32 -9.67 -20.41
N ILE A 149 -4.49 -10.11 -19.99
CA ILE A 149 -5.41 -9.31 -19.19
C ILE A 149 -4.97 -9.44 -17.73
N ARG A 150 -4.51 -8.32 -17.15
CA ARG A 150 -4.24 -8.25 -15.72
C ARG A 150 -5.40 -7.54 -15.03
N THR A 151 -5.98 -8.21 -14.06
CA THR A 151 -6.90 -7.59 -13.12
C THR A 151 -6.10 -6.83 -12.08
N ASN A 152 -6.21 -5.51 -12.10
CA ASN A 152 -5.61 -4.64 -11.10
C ASN A 152 -6.74 -4.10 -10.21
N MET A 153 -6.79 -4.52 -8.96
CA MET A 153 -7.57 -3.84 -7.95
C MET A 153 -6.77 -2.65 -7.42
N SER A 154 -6.79 -1.56 -8.18
CA SER A 154 -6.01 -0.38 -7.86
C SER A 154 -6.69 0.43 -6.77
N MET A 155 -6.12 0.46 -5.58
CA MET A 155 -6.51 1.39 -4.51
C MET A 155 -5.91 2.79 -4.70
N TYR A 156 -5.67 3.18 -5.93
CA TYR A 156 -5.14 4.49 -6.29
C TYR A 156 -6.03 5.64 -5.79
N MET A 157 -7.35 5.46 -5.80
CA MET A 157 -8.29 6.47 -5.31
C MET A 157 -8.11 6.77 -3.83
N ASN A 158 -7.91 5.76 -2.97
CA ASN A 158 -7.70 5.97 -1.54
C ASN A 158 -6.43 6.77 -1.24
N ASN A 159 -5.35 6.50 -1.96
CA ASN A 159 -4.11 7.24 -1.81
C ASN A 159 -4.26 8.68 -2.29
N LYS A 160 -4.99 8.90 -3.39
CA LYS A 160 -5.20 10.24 -3.98
C LYS A 160 -6.16 11.09 -3.15
N ILE A 161 -7.29 10.53 -2.72
CA ILE A 161 -8.36 11.27 -2.02
C ILE A 161 -8.03 11.45 -0.54
N CYS A 162 -7.56 10.38 0.13
CA CYS A 162 -7.29 10.40 1.57
C CYS A 162 -5.84 10.72 1.92
N LYS A 163 -4.93 10.77 0.93
CA LYS A 163 -3.47 10.97 1.12
C LYS A 163 -2.90 10.04 2.18
N THR A 164 -3.33 8.77 2.15
CA THR A 164 -2.91 7.73 3.08
C THR A 164 -2.24 6.60 2.32
N TYR A 165 -1.18 6.07 2.90
CA TYR A 165 -0.34 5.05 2.28
C TYR A 165 -0.32 3.79 3.14
N ILE A 166 -0.35 2.61 2.49
CA ILE A 166 -0.09 1.36 3.18
C ILE A 166 1.37 1.00 2.99
N VAL A 167 2.02 0.75 4.12
CA VAL A 167 3.45 0.46 4.17
C VAL A 167 3.70 -0.81 4.98
N LYS A 168 4.78 -1.51 4.68
CA LYS A 168 5.29 -2.56 5.56
C LYS A 168 5.86 -1.95 6.84
N GLU A 169 5.59 -2.56 7.97
CA GLU A 169 6.05 -2.07 9.28
C GLU A 169 7.57 -1.85 9.32
N SER A 170 8.34 -2.73 8.65
CA SER A 170 9.80 -2.61 8.54
C SER A 170 10.28 -1.32 7.85
N LYS A 171 9.46 -0.74 6.95
CA LYS A 171 9.83 0.47 6.21
C LYS A 171 9.39 1.78 6.85
N ILE A 172 8.59 1.72 7.90
CA ILE A 172 8.09 2.94 8.57
C ILE A 172 9.25 3.78 9.11
N LYS A 173 10.25 3.13 9.72
CA LYS A 173 11.44 3.81 10.23
C LYS A 173 12.20 4.53 9.11
N GLU A 174 12.41 3.87 7.98
CA GLU A 174 13.06 4.45 6.81
C GLU A 174 12.31 5.67 6.27
N ILE A 175 10.98 5.55 6.13
CA ILE A 175 10.13 6.64 5.64
C ILE A 175 10.18 7.83 6.61
N ARG A 176 10.05 7.60 7.92
CA ARG A 176 10.13 8.65 8.93
C ARG A 176 11.50 9.34 8.95
N ASN A 177 12.58 8.59 8.78
CA ASN A 177 13.93 9.16 8.66
C ASN A 177 14.06 10.05 7.40
N LYS A 178 13.51 9.61 6.27
CA LYS A 178 13.49 10.39 5.03
C LYS A 178 12.62 11.66 5.15
N LEU A 179 11.59 11.64 5.98
CA LEU A 179 10.75 12.80 6.27
C LEU A 179 11.36 13.76 7.33
N ASN A 180 12.53 13.44 7.90
CA ASN A 180 13.15 14.16 9.02
C ASN A 180 12.25 14.21 10.28
N ILE A 181 11.42 13.20 10.48
CA ILE A 181 10.61 13.07 11.68
C ILE A 181 11.44 12.28 12.68
N LYS A 182 11.83 12.94 13.81
CA LYS A 182 12.46 12.23 14.93
C LYS A 182 11.51 11.10 15.39
N PRO A 183 12.02 9.89 15.67
CA PRO A 183 11.20 8.83 16.25
C PRO A 183 10.64 9.33 17.58
N ASP A 184 9.33 9.12 17.79
CA ASP A 184 8.62 9.50 19.01
C ASP A 184 9.42 9.09 20.27
N GLY A 185 9.85 10.10 21.00
CA GLY A 185 10.13 10.11 22.42
C GLY A 185 10.76 8.88 23.06
N LYS A 186 12.01 8.52 22.67
CA LYS A 186 13.01 8.03 23.63
C LYS A 186 14.28 8.79 23.31
N GLU A 187 14.48 9.88 24.06
CA GLU A 187 15.77 10.49 24.21
C GLU A 187 16.75 9.41 24.62
N GLN A 188 17.61 9.02 23.69
CA GLN A 188 18.88 8.45 24.09
C GLN A 188 19.68 9.60 24.65
N THR A 189 19.60 9.79 25.97
CA THR A 189 20.63 10.48 26.72
C THR A 189 21.94 9.78 26.39
N ALA A 190 22.71 10.42 25.52
CA ALA A 190 24.12 10.09 25.32
C ALA A 190 24.85 10.52 26.59
N HIS A 191 25.41 9.55 27.29
CA HIS A 191 26.57 9.71 28.16
C HIS A 191 27.80 9.20 27.43
#